data_5aba2bc74858a893f0a6d8b1bfcdc57d
#
_entry.id   5aba2bc74858a893f0a6d8b1bfcdc57d
#
_cell.length_a   1.000
_cell.length_b   1.000
_cell.length_c   1.000
_cell.angle_alpha   90.00
_cell.angle_beta   90.00
_cell.angle_gamma   90.00
#
_symmetry.space_group_name_H-M   'P 1'
#
loop_
_entity.id
_entity.type
_entity.pdbx_description
1 polymer ?
#
loop_
_entity_poly.entity_id
_entity_poly.type
_entity_poly.pdbx_seq_one_letter_code
_entity_poly.pdbx_strand_id
1 'polypeptide(L)'
;MKLKLETPIVIRRVRINGRTGFREIDMVLDTGAVYTVIAWDVAKDIGYDPAISERRMQIITADGIIEAPLITVQSVHVTSLGKESVEVICHDIPEITGIEGLLGLSFLKHFRTLIDYTTGILEITP
;
A
#
# COMPACT_ATOMS: atom_id res chain seq x y z
N MET A 1 -7.45 -2.14 16.22
CA MET A 1 -7.79 -3.19 15.24
C MET A 1 -6.82 -4.35 15.42
N LYS A 2 -7.37 -5.53 15.65
CA LYS A 2 -6.57 -6.75 15.78
C LYS A 2 -6.91 -7.71 14.66
N LEU A 3 -5.88 -8.31 14.08
CA LEU A 3 -6.01 -9.29 13.01
C LEU A 3 -5.24 -10.56 13.36
N LYS A 4 -5.68 -11.67 12.81
CA LYS A 4 -4.94 -12.92 12.90
C LYS A 4 -3.69 -12.82 12.02
N LEU A 5 -2.53 -13.10 12.59
CA LEU A 5 -1.26 -13.05 11.89
C LEU A 5 -1.04 -14.34 11.11
N GLU A 6 -0.90 -14.21 9.81
CA GLU A 6 -0.51 -15.29 8.90
C GLU A 6 0.66 -14.80 8.05
N THR A 7 1.42 -15.71 7.47
CA THR A 7 2.54 -15.34 6.60
C THR A 7 2.30 -15.83 5.17
N PRO A 8 2.48 -14.96 4.16
CA PRO A 8 2.79 -13.53 4.28
C PRO A 8 1.66 -12.76 4.97
N ILE A 9 2.01 -11.62 5.55
CA ILE A 9 1.01 -10.79 6.25
C ILE A 9 0.24 -10.00 5.20
N VAL A 10 -0.96 -10.45 4.89
CA VAL A 10 -1.83 -9.80 3.91
C VAL A 10 -2.95 -9.07 4.63
N ILE A 11 -3.09 -7.80 4.32
CA ILE A 11 -4.23 -6.99 4.77
C ILE A 11 -5.23 -7.00 3.63
N ARG A 12 -6.42 -7.52 3.91
CA ARG A 12 -7.46 -7.65 2.89
C ARG A 12 -8.33 -6.40 2.84
N ARG A 13 -8.81 -6.11 1.63
CA ARG A 13 -9.81 -5.06 1.38
C ARG A 13 -9.35 -3.70 1.88
N VAL A 14 -8.09 -3.35 1.63
CA VAL A 14 -7.60 -2.00 1.85
C VAL A 14 -8.27 -1.09 0.83
N ARG A 15 -8.92 -0.04 1.32
CA ARG A 15 -9.62 0.89 0.44
C ARG A 15 -8.71 2.04 0.06
N ILE A 16 -8.50 2.20 -1.23
CA ILE A 16 -7.75 3.32 -1.79
C ILE A 16 -8.75 4.25 -2.46
N ASN A 17 -8.89 5.45 -1.95
CA ASN A 17 -9.74 6.47 -2.56
C ASN A 17 -8.89 7.39 -3.44
N GLY A 18 -9.37 7.65 -4.63
CA GLY A 18 -8.71 8.51 -5.59
C GLY A 18 -9.60 9.68 -6.04
N ARG A 19 -9.23 10.25 -7.18
CA ARG A 19 -9.93 11.42 -7.74
C ARG A 19 -11.34 11.10 -8.21
N THR A 20 -11.55 9.92 -8.80
CA THR A 20 -12.81 9.57 -9.46
C THR A 20 -13.48 8.34 -8.90
N GLY A 21 -12.95 7.77 -7.84
CA GLY A 21 -13.54 6.57 -7.25
C GLY A 21 -12.58 5.90 -6.28
N PHE A 22 -12.87 4.64 -6.01
CA PHE A 22 -12.06 3.86 -5.09
C PHE A 22 -11.89 2.43 -5.59
N ARG A 23 -10.87 1.77 -5.04
CA ARG A 23 -10.65 0.33 -5.18
C ARG A 23 -10.40 -0.27 -3.81
N GLU A 24 -10.93 -1.46 -3.59
CA GLU A 24 -10.54 -2.27 -2.44
C GLU A 24 -9.60 -3.36 -2.93
N ILE A 25 -8.40 -3.42 -2.35
CA ILE A 25 -7.35 -4.34 -2.80
C ILE A 25 -6.72 -5.06 -1.62
N ASP A 26 -6.15 -6.22 -1.90
CA ASP A 26 -5.36 -6.95 -0.92
C ASP A 26 -3.91 -6.51 -1.02
N MET A 27 -3.31 -6.18 0.11
CA MET A 27 -1.95 -5.65 0.18
C MET A 27 -1.12 -6.42 1.19
N VAL A 28 0.16 -6.63 0.87
CA VAL A 28 1.11 -7.18 1.84
C VAL A 28 1.56 -6.05 2.78
N LEU A 29 1.53 -6.32 4.08
CA LEU A 29 2.12 -5.42 5.07
C LEU A 29 3.64 -5.43 4.91
N ASP A 30 4.22 -4.28 4.59
CA ASP A 30 5.66 -4.18 4.31
C ASP A 30 6.28 -3.02 5.08
N THR A 31 6.82 -3.33 6.25
CA THR A 31 7.49 -2.34 7.10
C THR A 31 8.85 -1.90 6.54
N GLY A 32 9.36 -2.61 5.54
CA GLY A 32 10.60 -2.25 4.86
C GLY A 32 10.40 -1.32 3.67
N ALA A 33 9.16 -1.11 3.23
CA ALA A 33 8.87 -0.21 2.11
C ALA A 33 8.62 1.20 2.64
N VAL A 34 9.42 2.18 2.21
CA VAL A 34 9.24 3.58 2.60
C VAL A 34 7.90 4.12 2.10
N TYR A 35 7.55 3.77 0.88
CA TYR A 35 6.28 4.15 0.27
C TYR A 35 5.35 2.97 0.12
N THR A 36 4.07 3.21 0.32
CA THR A 36 3.02 2.28 -0.10
C THR A 36 3.08 2.13 -1.61
N VAL A 37 2.84 0.93 -2.11
CA VAL A 37 2.90 0.61 -3.54
C VAL A 37 1.53 0.13 -3.99
N ILE A 38 1.06 0.61 -5.13
CA ILE A 38 -0.16 0.12 -5.78
C ILE A 38 0.13 -0.21 -7.24
N ALA A 39 -0.60 -1.19 -7.77
CA ALA A 39 -0.50 -1.56 -9.18
C ALA A 39 -0.97 -0.41 -10.07
N TRP A 40 -0.44 -0.33 -11.30
CA TRP A 40 -0.77 0.72 -12.24
C TRP A 40 -2.26 0.80 -12.57
N ASP A 41 -2.91 -0.35 -12.78
CA ASP A 41 -4.34 -0.38 -13.10
C ASP A 41 -5.20 0.10 -11.92
N VAL A 42 -4.78 -0.13 -10.70
CA VAL A 42 -5.46 0.41 -9.51
C VAL A 42 -5.43 1.94 -9.56
N ALA A 43 -4.25 2.53 -9.80
CA ALA A 43 -4.10 3.98 -9.89
C ALA A 43 -4.98 4.58 -11.01
N LYS A 44 -4.99 3.93 -12.18
CA LYS A 44 -5.79 4.38 -13.31
C LYS A 44 -7.29 4.31 -13.02
N ASP A 45 -7.74 3.23 -12.40
CA ASP A 45 -9.16 3.02 -12.09
C ASP A 45 -9.71 4.08 -11.14
N ILE A 46 -8.85 4.66 -10.30
CA ILE A 46 -9.29 5.68 -9.33
C ILE A 46 -8.95 7.11 -9.76
N GLY A 47 -8.57 7.28 -11.02
CA GLY A 47 -8.51 8.61 -11.65
C GLY A 47 -7.12 9.23 -11.74
N TYR A 48 -6.06 8.45 -11.64
CA TYR A 48 -4.69 8.95 -11.82
C TYR A 48 -4.10 8.43 -13.12
N ASP A 49 -3.16 9.19 -13.65
CA ASP A 49 -2.32 8.76 -14.77
C ASP A 49 -0.86 8.78 -14.33
N PRO A 50 -0.33 7.64 -13.85
CA PRO A 50 1.05 7.61 -13.35
C PRO A 50 2.09 7.96 -14.40
N ALA A 51 1.79 7.72 -15.68
CA ALA A 51 2.74 7.98 -16.75
C ALA A 51 3.14 9.45 -16.86
N ILE A 52 2.24 10.37 -16.49
CA ILE A 52 2.50 11.81 -16.56
C ILE A 52 2.93 12.42 -15.23
N SER A 53 3.10 11.62 -14.18
CA SER A 53 3.57 12.13 -12.90
C SER A 53 4.96 12.72 -13.04
N GLU A 54 5.13 13.95 -12.58
CA GLU A 54 6.44 14.61 -12.56
C GLU A 54 7.32 14.11 -11.41
N ARG A 55 6.71 13.51 -10.40
CA ARG A 55 7.42 12.97 -9.25
C ARG A 55 7.74 11.51 -9.50
N ARG A 56 9.03 11.18 -9.40
CA ARG A 56 9.52 9.82 -9.58
C ARG A 56 10.49 9.48 -8.48
N MET A 57 10.42 8.23 -8.02
CA MET A 57 11.28 7.73 -6.97
C MET A 57 12.05 6.53 -7.44
N GLN A 58 13.30 6.43 -7.01
CA GLN A 58 14.10 5.25 -7.21
C GLN A 58 13.74 4.21 -6.16
N ILE A 59 13.52 2.98 -6.60
CA ILE A 59 13.24 1.86 -5.72
C ILE A 59 14.32 0.81 -5.91
N ILE A 60 14.79 0.26 -4.80
CA ILE A 60 15.74 -0.85 -4.82
C ILE A 60 14.93 -2.14 -4.81
N THR A 61 15.13 -2.96 -5.83
CA THR A 61 14.52 -4.28 -5.94
C THR A 61 15.60 -5.34 -5.99
N ALA A 62 15.21 -6.61 -5.97
CA ALA A 62 16.15 -7.73 -6.10
C ALA A 62 16.95 -7.67 -7.41
N ASP A 63 16.36 -7.10 -8.46
CA ASP A 63 16.96 -7.01 -9.79
C ASP A 63 17.71 -5.69 -10.04
N GLY A 64 17.84 -4.85 -9.02
CA GLY A 64 18.56 -3.58 -9.12
C GLY A 64 17.70 -2.39 -8.73
N ILE A 65 18.05 -1.22 -9.29
CA ILE A 65 17.35 0.03 -9.01
C ILE A 65 16.42 0.34 -10.18
N ILE A 66 15.16 0.61 -9.87
CA ILE A 66 14.17 1.05 -10.85
C ILE A 66 13.64 2.43 -10.47
N GLU A 67 13.13 3.14 -11.44
CA GLU A 67 12.44 4.41 -11.23
C GLU A 67 10.94 4.20 -11.43
N ALA A 68 10.14 4.69 -10.51
CA ALA A 68 8.69 4.52 -10.56
C ALA A 68 7.96 5.83 -10.25
N PRO A 69 6.76 6.02 -10.82
CA PRO A 69 5.96 7.21 -10.55
C PRO A 69 5.51 7.27 -9.10
N LEU A 70 5.56 8.47 -8.53
CA LEU A 70 5.01 8.77 -7.21
C LEU A 70 3.76 9.62 -7.39
N ILE A 71 2.67 9.20 -6.78
CA ILE A 71 1.42 9.98 -6.75
C ILE A 71 0.94 10.12 -5.31
N THR A 72 0.05 11.07 -5.07
CA THR A 72 -0.61 11.21 -3.78
C THR A 72 -2.07 10.84 -3.95
N VAL A 73 -2.50 9.74 -3.33
CA VAL A 73 -3.90 9.34 -3.36
C VAL A 73 -4.69 10.12 -2.32
N GLN A 74 -6.00 10.22 -2.51
CA GLN A 74 -6.85 10.98 -1.61
C GLN A 74 -6.84 10.43 -0.19
N SER A 75 -6.98 9.12 -0.05
CA SER A 75 -6.90 8.47 1.27
C SER A 75 -6.70 6.97 1.14
N VAL A 76 -6.21 6.37 2.22
CA VAL A 76 -6.07 4.92 2.37
C VAL A 76 -6.74 4.53 3.68
N HIS A 77 -7.57 3.50 3.64
CA HIS A 77 -8.29 3.01 4.82
C HIS A 77 -8.07 1.52 5.01
N VAL A 78 -7.76 1.16 6.24
CA VAL A 78 -7.69 -0.24 6.69
C VAL A 78 -8.76 -0.38 7.77
N THR A 79 -9.87 -1.02 7.44
CA THR A 79 -11.08 -1.04 8.28
C THR A 79 -11.49 0.37 8.70
N SER A 80 -11.50 0.68 9.99
CA SER A 80 -11.87 2.00 10.52
C SER A 80 -10.71 3.00 10.57
N LEU A 81 -9.48 2.55 10.31
CA LEU A 81 -8.30 3.42 10.36
C LEU A 81 -8.05 4.01 8.99
N GLY A 82 -7.90 5.31 8.91
CA GLY A 82 -7.68 6.00 7.65
C GLY A 82 -6.65 7.09 7.75
N LYS A 83 -6.03 7.39 6.60
CA LYS A 83 -5.09 8.50 6.46
C LYS A 83 -5.33 9.16 5.11
N GLU A 84 -5.46 10.50 5.13
CA GLU A 84 -5.60 11.29 3.91
C GLU A 84 -4.23 11.64 3.33
N SER A 85 -4.21 11.87 2.02
CA SER A 85 -3.02 12.36 1.30
C SER A 85 -1.82 11.44 1.50
N VAL A 86 -1.98 10.18 1.13
CA VAL A 86 -0.93 9.18 1.24
C VAL A 86 -0.12 9.13 -0.05
N GLU A 87 1.19 9.24 0.06
CA GLU A 87 2.08 9.09 -1.08
C GLU A 87 2.25 7.62 -1.41
N VAL A 88 2.04 7.26 -2.67
CA VAL A 88 2.16 5.90 -3.15
C VAL A 88 3.01 5.84 -4.41
N ILE A 89 3.73 4.76 -4.57
CA ILE A 89 4.47 4.45 -5.79
C ILE A 89 3.62 3.50 -6.63
N CYS A 90 3.58 3.74 -7.94
CA CYS A 90 2.91 2.86 -8.88
C CYS A 90 3.91 1.86 -9.45
N HIS A 91 3.72 0.59 -9.13
CA HIS A 91 4.57 -0.49 -9.62
C HIS A 91 3.79 -1.80 -9.59
N ASP A 92 3.83 -2.53 -10.69
CA ASP A 92 3.07 -3.76 -10.80
C ASP A 92 3.67 -4.90 -9.97
N ILE A 93 2.77 -5.66 -9.38
CA ILE A 93 3.09 -6.87 -8.63
C ILE A 93 2.55 -8.04 -9.45
N PRO A 94 3.24 -9.20 -9.47
CA PRO A 94 2.78 -10.34 -10.26
C PRO A 94 1.33 -10.70 -9.96
N GLU A 95 0.48 -10.76 -10.99
CA GLU A 95 -0.96 -10.98 -10.86
C GLU A 95 -1.32 -12.30 -10.20
N ILE A 96 -0.48 -13.32 -10.38
CA ILE A 96 -0.73 -14.65 -9.83
C ILE A 96 -0.87 -14.65 -8.30
N THR A 97 -0.34 -13.63 -7.63
CA THR A 97 -0.41 -13.54 -6.17
C THR A 97 -1.76 -13.11 -5.65
N GLY A 98 -2.58 -12.46 -6.48
CA GLY A 98 -3.80 -11.80 -6.03
C GLY A 98 -3.55 -10.53 -5.21
N ILE A 99 -2.29 -10.14 -5.05
CA ILE A 99 -1.88 -8.96 -4.31
C ILE A 99 -1.71 -7.80 -5.28
N GLU A 100 -2.31 -6.66 -4.96
CA GLU A 100 -2.28 -5.49 -5.84
C GLU A 100 -1.53 -4.31 -5.24
N GLY A 101 -0.84 -4.52 -4.13
CA GLY A 101 -0.04 -3.48 -3.51
C GLY A 101 0.73 -3.94 -2.30
N LEU A 102 1.58 -3.02 -1.81
CA LEU A 102 2.32 -3.16 -0.56
C LEU A 102 1.94 -2.01 0.36
N LEU A 103 1.49 -2.33 1.56
CA LEU A 103 1.14 -1.32 2.57
C LEU A 103 2.42 -0.95 3.33
N GLY A 104 2.98 0.20 2.98
CA GLY A 104 4.29 0.62 3.45
C GLY A 104 4.23 1.76 4.47
N LEU A 105 5.40 2.34 4.74
CA LEU A 105 5.57 3.33 5.81
C LEU A 105 4.87 4.65 5.52
N SER A 106 4.62 5.00 4.25
CA SER A 106 3.87 6.22 3.94
C SER A 106 2.46 6.22 4.54
N PHE A 107 1.91 5.03 4.80
CA PHE A 107 0.68 4.85 5.58
C PHE A 107 0.99 4.50 7.04
N LEU A 108 1.79 3.46 7.26
CA LEU A 108 2.00 2.87 8.59
C LEU A 108 2.64 3.82 9.61
N LYS A 109 3.46 4.76 9.16
CA LYS A 109 4.14 5.70 10.07
C LYS A 109 3.19 6.57 10.89
N HIS A 110 1.93 6.63 10.49
CA HIS A 110 0.91 7.43 11.20
C HIS A 110 0.20 6.64 12.29
N PHE A 111 0.55 5.38 12.47
CA PHE A 111 -0.13 4.46 13.39
C PHE A 111 0.87 3.70 14.24
N ARG A 112 0.36 3.16 15.33
CA ARG A 112 1.13 2.20 16.14
C ARG A 112 0.83 0.81 15.60
N THR A 113 1.86 0.11 15.14
CA THR A 113 1.74 -1.25 14.61
C THR A 113 2.45 -2.21 15.55
N LEU A 114 1.71 -3.21 16.05
CA LEU A 114 2.23 -4.28 16.87
C LEU A 114 2.15 -5.59 16.10
N ILE A 115 3.27 -6.25 15.93
CA ILE A 115 3.34 -7.57 15.32
C ILE A 115 3.86 -8.54 16.38
N ASP A 116 3.03 -9.46 16.80
CA ASP A 116 3.40 -10.46 17.80
C ASP A 116 3.32 -11.85 17.17
N TYR A 117 4.47 -12.36 16.78
CA TYR A 117 4.54 -13.67 16.17
C TYR A 117 4.29 -14.82 17.16
N THR A 118 4.49 -14.57 18.45
CA THR A 118 4.30 -15.63 19.46
C THR A 118 2.82 -15.89 19.73
N THR A 119 1.99 -14.87 19.65
CA THR A 119 0.54 -14.99 19.84
C THR A 119 -0.23 -15.01 18.52
N GLY A 120 0.44 -14.70 17.40
CA GLY A 120 -0.21 -14.62 16.10
C GLY A 120 -1.14 -13.43 15.96
N ILE A 121 -0.80 -12.29 16.57
CA ILE A 121 -1.65 -11.09 16.55
C ILE A 121 -0.94 -9.94 15.87
N LEU A 122 -1.65 -9.31 14.94
CA LEU A 122 -1.32 -8.01 14.37
C LEU A 122 -2.31 -6.98 14.90
N GLU A 123 -1.80 -5.88 15.46
CA GLU A 123 -2.64 -4.79 15.96
C GLU A 123 -2.17 -3.48 15.38
N ILE A 124 -3.09 -2.71 14.81
CA ILE A 124 -2.82 -1.36 14.30
C ILE A 124 -3.79 -0.41 15.01
N THR A 125 -3.23 0.62 15.64
CA THR A 125 -3.99 1.62 16.41
C THR A 125 -3.48 3.02 16.08
N PRO A 126 -4.29 4.06 16.37
CA PRO A 126 -3.86 5.45 16.19
C PRO A 126 -2.60 5.82 16.94
#